data_62dd1e3373fd019177b3e87116d8e636
#
_entry.id   62dd1e3373fd019177b3e87116d8e636
#
_cell.length_a   1.000
_cell.length_b   1.000
_cell.length_c   1.000
_cell.angle_alpha   90.00
_cell.angle_beta   90.00
_cell.angle_gamma   90.00
#
_symmetry.space_group_name_H-M   'P 1'
#
loop_
_entity.id
_entity.type
_entity.pdbx_description
1 polymer ?
#
loop_
_entity_poly.entity_id
_entity_poly.type
_entity_poly.pdbx_seq_one_letter_code
_entity_poly.pdbx_strand_id
1 'polypeptide(L)'
;MSNGFQVQDRFAEGAQYIGGKLLPGTSGRHHDIVNPATGESVLRYELAGTDDVDAAVAAARAAFPGWSGATPGERSDALHRFAAVLAEQADDFAYAESLQCGKPVKLSTEFDVPGTVDNAAFFAGAARHLEGKAAAEYDGDHTSYVRREAIGVVGSIAPWNYPLQMAAWKILPAVAAGNTIVLKPAELTPLTSLMFAQAATEAGIPDGVINIVTGAGKDAGEHLVGHPDVVMTSFTGSTAVGKRVAEIATATVKRLHLELGGKAPFVVFDDADLEAAVHGAVAGSLINTGQDCTAATRAYVQRPLYDAFVRDVAALMDTVRIGDPFDASTDLGPLISHAQRDRVAAFVERARGYAQVVTGGEAPGGDLADGAYYRPTLIAGAAQDSEVVQSEIFGPVLVVLPFDTDDEGIALANDTPYGLAASAWTRDLYRANRATREIQAGCVWVNDHIPILSEMPHGGYKASGFGKDMSAYSFEEYTQVKHVMYDNTAVARKDWHRTIFGDR
;
A
#
# COMPACT_ATOMS: atom_id res chain seq x y z
N MET A 1 -23.10 -15.43 -5.40
CA MET A 1 -21.97 -14.56 -5.47
C MET A 1 -21.76 -14.04 -6.87
N SER A 2 -21.75 -13.92 -7.85
CA SER A 2 -21.74 -13.01 -9.01
C SER A 2 -23.17 -12.81 -9.53
N ASN A 3 -23.84 -11.78 -9.10
CA ASN A 3 -25.14 -11.38 -9.64
C ASN A 3 -25.04 -10.82 -11.07
N GLY A 4 -24.32 -11.52 -11.95
CA GLY A 4 -24.18 -11.14 -13.36
C GLY A 4 -22.97 -10.25 -13.70
N PHE A 5 -22.03 -10.05 -12.77
CA PHE A 5 -20.79 -9.34 -13.07
C PHE A 5 -19.94 -10.14 -14.06
N GLN A 6 -19.77 -9.61 -15.27
CA GLN A 6 -18.93 -10.20 -16.31
C GLN A 6 -17.79 -9.23 -16.63
N VAL A 7 -16.56 -9.65 -16.36
CA VAL A 7 -15.35 -8.83 -16.60
C VAL A 7 -15.23 -8.40 -18.05
N GLN A 8 -15.47 -9.33 -18.98
CA GLN A 8 -15.36 -9.08 -20.41
C GLN A 8 -16.34 -8.01 -20.89
N ASP A 9 -17.57 -8.04 -20.39
CA ASP A 9 -18.60 -7.06 -20.76
C ASP A 9 -18.29 -5.67 -20.17
N ARG A 10 -17.84 -5.63 -18.91
CA ARG A 10 -17.52 -4.37 -18.24
C ARG A 10 -16.35 -3.63 -18.87
N PHE A 11 -15.37 -4.36 -19.40
CA PHE A 11 -14.15 -3.79 -19.99
C PHE A 11 -14.06 -3.99 -21.51
N ALA A 12 -15.20 -4.19 -22.18
CA ALA A 12 -15.26 -4.40 -23.65
C ALA A 12 -14.67 -3.22 -24.45
N GLU A 13 -14.78 -1.99 -23.95
CA GLU A 13 -14.26 -0.77 -24.60
C GLU A 13 -12.76 -0.56 -24.36
N GLY A 14 -12.15 -1.29 -23.44
CA GLY A 14 -10.73 -1.20 -23.10
C GLY A 14 -10.45 -1.17 -21.61
N ALA A 15 -9.18 -1.08 -21.27
CA ALA A 15 -8.69 -1.11 -19.90
C ALA A 15 -7.84 0.13 -19.53
N GLN A 16 -8.02 1.25 -20.20
CA GLN A 16 -7.54 2.57 -19.80
C GLN A 16 -8.75 3.40 -19.36
N TYR A 17 -8.66 4.13 -18.27
CA TYR A 17 -9.71 5.06 -17.85
C TYR A 17 -9.17 6.49 -17.87
N ILE A 18 -9.48 7.23 -18.91
CA ILE A 18 -8.93 8.57 -19.19
C ILE A 18 -10.05 9.55 -19.46
N GLY A 19 -10.08 10.66 -18.72
CA GLY A 19 -11.09 11.71 -18.93
C GLY A 19 -12.53 11.22 -18.80
N GLY A 20 -12.79 10.30 -17.87
CA GLY A 20 -14.14 9.74 -17.62
C GLY A 20 -14.56 8.61 -18.57
N LYS A 21 -13.65 8.07 -19.39
CA LYS A 21 -13.98 7.04 -20.39
C LYS A 21 -13.05 5.85 -20.35
N LEU A 22 -13.61 4.65 -20.56
CA LEU A 22 -12.82 3.47 -20.89
C LEU A 22 -12.32 3.57 -22.33
N LEU A 23 -11.04 3.28 -22.53
CA LEU A 23 -10.38 3.35 -23.85
C LEU A 23 -9.45 2.13 -24.01
N PRO A 24 -9.19 1.65 -25.23
CA PRO A 24 -8.11 0.70 -25.47
C PRO A 24 -6.75 1.35 -25.21
N GLY A 25 -5.72 0.54 -24.98
CA GLY A 25 -4.33 1.00 -24.98
C GLY A 25 -3.81 1.27 -26.39
N THR A 26 -2.66 1.94 -26.49
CA THR A 26 -2.05 2.30 -27.78
C THR A 26 -0.66 1.73 -27.99
N SER A 27 -0.17 0.83 -27.08
CA SER A 27 1.22 0.34 -27.18
C SER A 27 1.42 -0.75 -28.23
N GLY A 28 0.37 -1.33 -28.80
CA GLY A 28 0.41 -2.51 -29.68
C GLY A 28 0.73 -3.81 -28.94
N ARG A 29 0.89 -3.76 -27.61
CA ARG A 29 1.22 -4.92 -26.77
C ARG A 29 0.04 -5.30 -25.90
N HIS A 30 -0.22 -6.59 -25.80
CA HIS A 30 -1.33 -7.14 -25.01
C HIS A 30 -0.81 -7.81 -23.74
N HIS A 31 -1.65 -7.81 -22.73
CA HIS A 31 -1.44 -8.54 -21.48
C HIS A 31 -2.71 -9.32 -21.14
N ASP A 32 -2.53 -10.51 -20.57
CA ASP A 32 -3.62 -11.33 -20.06
C ASP A 32 -3.67 -11.22 -18.53
N ILE A 33 -4.82 -10.79 -18.00
CA ILE A 33 -5.11 -10.95 -16.59
C ILE A 33 -5.46 -12.42 -16.40
N VAL A 34 -4.70 -13.09 -15.55
CA VAL A 34 -4.83 -14.54 -15.32
C VAL A 34 -5.40 -14.78 -13.93
N ASN A 35 -6.39 -15.65 -13.81
CA ASN A 35 -6.82 -16.16 -12.52
C ASN A 35 -5.71 -17.05 -11.94
N PRO A 36 -5.05 -16.65 -10.82
CA PRO A 36 -3.92 -17.40 -10.29
C PRO A 36 -4.30 -18.79 -9.75
N ALA A 37 -5.59 -19.02 -9.49
CA ALA A 37 -6.09 -20.32 -9.01
C ALA A 37 -6.19 -21.38 -10.09
N THR A 38 -6.48 -20.97 -11.35
CA THR A 38 -6.72 -21.88 -12.46
C THR A 38 -5.71 -21.75 -13.61
N GLY A 39 -4.97 -20.64 -13.66
CA GLY A 39 -4.11 -20.32 -14.81
C GLY A 39 -4.87 -19.82 -16.05
N GLU A 40 -6.20 -19.68 -15.98
CA GLU A 40 -7.02 -19.23 -17.11
C GLU A 40 -6.99 -17.72 -17.29
N SER A 41 -7.04 -17.27 -18.56
CA SER A 41 -7.15 -15.84 -18.87
C SER A 41 -8.55 -15.31 -18.56
N VAL A 42 -8.61 -14.27 -17.72
CA VAL A 42 -9.84 -13.58 -17.32
C VAL A 42 -10.18 -12.45 -18.30
N LEU A 43 -9.18 -11.69 -18.71
CA LEU A 43 -9.32 -10.58 -19.66
C LEU A 43 -7.99 -10.37 -20.38
N ARG A 44 -8.08 -10.27 -21.72
CA ARG A 44 -6.95 -9.83 -22.54
C ARG A 44 -7.15 -8.38 -22.95
N TYR A 45 -6.21 -7.52 -22.66
CA TYR A 45 -6.29 -6.09 -22.97
C TYR A 45 -4.98 -5.55 -23.54
N GLU A 46 -5.08 -4.44 -24.27
CA GLU A 46 -3.90 -3.73 -24.78
C GLU A 46 -3.31 -2.82 -23.71
N LEU A 47 -2.00 -2.92 -23.48
CA LEU A 47 -1.27 -2.10 -22.53
C LEU A 47 -1.22 -0.64 -22.97
N ALA A 48 -1.21 0.28 -22.01
CA ALA A 48 -0.92 1.69 -22.27
C ALA A 48 0.49 1.89 -22.85
N GLY A 49 0.58 2.76 -23.83
CA GLY A 49 1.82 3.37 -24.31
C GLY A 49 2.11 4.71 -23.63
N THR A 50 3.16 5.40 -24.08
CA THR A 50 3.52 6.75 -23.63
C THR A 50 2.43 7.77 -23.99
N ASP A 51 1.81 7.61 -25.16
CA ASP A 51 0.75 8.51 -25.63
C ASP A 51 -0.50 8.47 -24.75
N ASP A 52 -0.83 7.27 -24.19
CA ASP A 52 -1.93 7.12 -23.23
C ASP A 52 -1.61 7.81 -21.91
N VAL A 53 -0.36 7.75 -21.45
CA VAL A 53 0.10 8.47 -20.25
C VAL A 53 0.00 9.98 -20.48
N ASP A 54 0.47 10.48 -21.64
CA ASP A 54 0.39 11.89 -21.98
C ASP A 54 -1.07 12.37 -22.05
N ALA A 55 -1.96 11.57 -22.64
CA ALA A 55 -3.40 11.83 -22.67
C ALA A 55 -4.02 11.88 -21.27
N ALA A 56 -3.66 10.94 -20.39
CA ALA A 56 -4.14 10.92 -19.02
C ALA A 56 -3.65 12.12 -18.20
N VAL A 57 -2.38 12.49 -18.34
CA VAL A 57 -1.81 13.67 -17.69
C VAL A 57 -2.46 14.95 -18.23
N ALA A 58 -2.71 15.04 -19.54
CA ALA A 58 -3.42 16.17 -20.15
C ALA A 58 -4.86 16.29 -19.62
N ALA A 59 -5.60 15.18 -19.49
CA ALA A 59 -6.94 15.16 -18.91
C ALA A 59 -6.92 15.60 -17.45
N ALA A 60 -5.96 15.08 -16.65
CA ALA A 60 -5.77 15.47 -15.26
C ALA A 60 -5.46 16.97 -15.12
N ARG A 61 -4.58 17.49 -15.97
CA ARG A 61 -4.21 18.91 -16.00
C ARG A 61 -5.41 19.81 -16.38
N ALA A 62 -6.23 19.37 -17.32
CA ALA A 62 -7.43 20.11 -17.71
C ALA A 62 -8.49 20.17 -16.61
N ALA A 63 -8.66 19.09 -15.82
CA ALA A 63 -9.59 19.02 -14.71
C ALA A 63 -9.11 19.77 -13.46
N PHE A 64 -7.79 19.94 -13.28
CA PHE A 64 -7.19 20.49 -12.07
C PHE A 64 -7.72 21.86 -11.64
N PRO A 65 -7.87 22.88 -12.52
CA PRO A 65 -8.38 24.21 -12.09
C PRO A 65 -9.77 24.15 -11.48
N GLY A 66 -10.67 23.34 -12.06
CA GLY A 66 -12.04 23.17 -11.54
C GLY A 66 -12.05 22.46 -10.20
N TRP A 67 -11.31 21.35 -10.07
CA TRP A 67 -11.28 20.54 -8.85
C TRP A 67 -10.52 21.22 -7.69
N SER A 68 -9.38 21.83 -7.96
CA SER A 68 -8.62 22.57 -6.94
C SER A 68 -9.34 23.86 -6.50
N GLY A 69 -10.20 24.43 -7.35
CA GLY A 69 -11.06 25.56 -7.03
C GLY A 69 -12.33 25.19 -6.26
N ALA A 70 -12.72 23.91 -6.23
CA ALA A 70 -13.82 23.43 -5.40
C ALA A 70 -13.52 23.63 -3.92
N THR A 71 -14.54 24.01 -3.15
CA THR A 71 -14.37 24.20 -1.70
C THR A 71 -14.10 22.86 -0.99
N PRO A 72 -13.49 22.88 0.19
CA PRO A 72 -13.34 21.68 1.03
C PRO A 72 -14.68 20.93 1.25
N GLY A 73 -15.78 21.67 1.40
CA GLY A 73 -17.12 21.10 1.55
C GLY A 73 -17.58 20.33 0.30
N GLU A 74 -17.43 20.91 -0.88
CA GLU A 74 -17.82 20.26 -2.14
C GLU A 74 -17.02 18.99 -2.41
N ARG A 75 -15.71 18.99 -2.14
CA ARG A 75 -14.87 17.79 -2.23
C ARG A 75 -15.27 16.72 -1.22
N SER A 76 -15.53 17.13 0.03
CA SER A 76 -16.03 16.25 1.09
C SER A 76 -17.34 15.56 0.68
N ASP A 77 -18.31 16.34 0.17
CA ASP A 77 -19.61 15.83 -0.23
C ASP A 77 -19.51 14.85 -1.43
N ALA A 78 -18.61 15.10 -2.39
CA ALA A 78 -18.33 14.18 -3.48
C ALA A 78 -17.71 12.86 -2.99
N LEU A 79 -16.75 12.94 -2.05
CA LEU A 79 -16.11 11.74 -1.47
C LEU A 79 -17.06 10.94 -0.57
N HIS A 80 -18.00 11.58 0.13
CA HIS A 80 -19.06 10.86 0.88
C HIS A 80 -19.98 10.09 -0.07
N ARG A 81 -20.39 10.68 -1.20
CA ARG A 81 -21.17 9.95 -2.22
C ARG A 81 -20.34 8.80 -2.81
N PHE A 82 -19.05 9.01 -3.01
CA PHE A 82 -18.15 7.98 -3.50
C PHE A 82 -18.05 6.78 -2.54
N ALA A 83 -17.91 7.03 -1.23
CA ALA A 83 -17.94 5.97 -0.23
C ALA A 83 -19.24 5.15 -0.28
N ALA A 84 -20.39 5.82 -0.50
CA ALA A 84 -21.69 5.15 -0.66
C ALA A 84 -21.73 4.26 -1.91
N VAL A 85 -21.28 4.75 -3.06
CA VAL A 85 -21.21 3.97 -4.33
C VAL A 85 -20.28 2.75 -4.17
N LEU A 86 -19.13 2.91 -3.51
CA LEU A 86 -18.23 1.78 -3.22
C LEU A 86 -18.92 0.72 -2.35
N ALA A 87 -19.67 1.13 -1.34
CA ALA A 87 -20.41 0.23 -0.47
C ALA A 87 -21.56 -0.48 -1.21
N GLU A 88 -22.25 0.21 -2.11
CA GLU A 88 -23.32 -0.37 -2.95
C GLU A 88 -22.77 -1.43 -3.95
N GLN A 89 -21.52 -1.27 -4.42
CA GLN A 89 -20.86 -2.18 -5.34
C GLN A 89 -19.93 -3.18 -4.64
N ALA A 90 -20.02 -3.35 -3.32
CA ALA A 90 -19.08 -4.13 -2.50
C ALA A 90 -18.87 -5.56 -3.01
N ASP A 91 -19.94 -6.27 -3.39
CA ASP A 91 -19.86 -7.64 -3.87
C ASP A 91 -19.10 -7.76 -5.19
N ASP A 92 -19.29 -6.82 -6.11
CA ASP A 92 -18.59 -6.79 -7.40
C ASP A 92 -17.09 -6.50 -7.20
N PHE A 93 -16.76 -5.56 -6.30
CA PHE A 93 -15.37 -5.28 -5.94
C PHE A 93 -14.70 -6.50 -5.28
N ALA A 94 -15.36 -7.14 -4.31
CA ALA A 94 -14.80 -8.32 -3.65
C ALA A 94 -14.58 -9.48 -4.64
N TYR A 95 -15.51 -9.70 -5.55
CA TYR A 95 -15.37 -10.70 -6.60
C TYR A 95 -14.19 -10.40 -7.54
N ALA A 96 -14.12 -9.19 -8.08
CA ALA A 96 -13.06 -8.79 -9.01
C ALA A 96 -11.67 -8.81 -8.33
N GLU A 97 -11.58 -8.38 -7.07
CA GLU A 97 -10.35 -8.42 -6.27
C GLU A 97 -9.85 -9.86 -6.08
N SER A 98 -10.73 -10.77 -5.68
CA SER A 98 -10.37 -12.18 -5.51
C SER A 98 -10.03 -12.86 -6.84
N LEU A 99 -10.75 -12.54 -7.91
CA LEU A 99 -10.53 -13.13 -9.22
C LEU A 99 -9.15 -12.80 -9.81
N GLN A 100 -8.73 -11.53 -9.70
CA GLN A 100 -7.44 -11.09 -10.26
C GLN A 100 -6.24 -11.39 -9.36
N CYS A 101 -6.45 -11.49 -8.03
CA CYS A 101 -5.36 -11.69 -7.06
C CYS A 101 -5.22 -13.13 -6.57
N GLY A 102 -6.29 -13.94 -6.68
CA GLY A 102 -6.34 -15.27 -6.11
C GLY A 102 -6.52 -15.31 -4.59
N LYS A 103 -6.74 -14.17 -3.93
CA LYS A 103 -7.00 -14.15 -2.48
C LYS A 103 -8.38 -14.72 -2.15
N PRO A 104 -8.56 -15.40 -1.00
CA PRO A 104 -9.89 -15.88 -0.60
C PRO A 104 -10.92 -14.75 -0.58
N VAL A 105 -12.10 -15.01 -1.14
CA VAL A 105 -13.17 -13.99 -1.25
C VAL A 105 -13.59 -13.45 0.14
N LYS A 106 -13.45 -14.25 1.20
CA LYS A 106 -13.68 -13.78 2.57
C LYS A 106 -12.74 -12.63 2.95
N LEU A 107 -11.47 -12.67 2.51
CA LEU A 107 -10.52 -11.57 2.76
C LEU A 107 -10.93 -10.31 2.01
N SER A 108 -11.31 -10.42 0.74
CA SER A 108 -11.78 -9.27 -0.05
C SER A 108 -13.06 -8.67 0.53
N THR A 109 -14.00 -9.52 0.99
CA THR A 109 -15.30 -9.09 1.54
C THR A 109 -15.19 -8.49 2.94
N GLU A 110 -14.32 -9.05 3.80
CA GLU A 110 -14.25 -8.68 5.23
C GLU A 110 -13.14 -7.64 5.51
N PHE A 111 -12.16 -7.49 4.62
CA PHE A 111 -11.00 -6.63 4.83
C PHE A 111 -10.81 -5.59 3.70
N ASP A 112 -10.61 -6.02 2.44
CA ASP A 112 -10.24 -5.09 1.36
C ASP A 112 -11.33 -4.06 1.06
N VAL A 113 -12.56 -4.51 0.86
CA VAL A 113 -13.68 -3.63 0.49
C VAL A 113 -14.11 -2.76 1.67
N PRO A 114 -14.35 -3.29 2.88
CA PRO A 114 -14.70 -2.45 4.03
C PRO A 114 -13.62 -1.42 4.36
N GLY A 115 -12.32 -1.80 4.31
CA GLY A 115 -11.22 -0.88 4.53
C GLY A 115 -11.16 0.24 3.46
N THR A 116 -11.47 -0.09 2.21
CA THR A 116 -11.54 0.91 1.12
C THR A 116 -12.70 1.90 1.32
N VAL A 117 -13.87 1.42 1.72
CA VAL A 117 -15.05 2.26 2.02
C VAL A 117 -14.76 3.17 3.22
N ASP A 118 -14.16 2.63 4.28
CA ASP A 118 -13.77 3.39 5.47
C ASP A 118 -12.74 4.48 5.12
N ASN A 119 -11.73 4.16 4.31
CA ASN A 119 -10.76 5.16 3.83
C ASN A 119 -11.45 6.28 3.03
N ALA A 120 -12.42 5.97 2.18
CA ALA A 120 -13.15 6.98 1.43
C ALA A 120 -13.96 7.92 2.37
N ALA A 121 -14.60 7.35 3.39
CA ALA A 121 -15.32 8.11 4.41
C ALA A 121 -14.36 8.98 5.26
N PHE A 122 -13.20 8.43 5.65
CA PHE A 122 -12.16 9.17 6.37
C PHE A 122 -11.67 10.39 5.57
N PHE A 123 -11.27 10.20 4.30
CA PHE A 123 -10.77 11.30 3.48
C PHE A 123 -11.86 12.30 3.09
N ALA A 124 -13.12 11.89 3.03
CA ALA A 124 -14.25 12.81 2.91
C ALA A 124 -14.33 13.76 4.12
N GLY A 125 -14.12 13.25 5.33
CA GLY A 125 -13.96 14.06 6.55
C GLY A 125 -12.71 14.94 6.52
N ALA A 126 -11.56 14.35 6.21
CA ALA A 126 -10.26 15.02 6.19
C ALA A 126 -10.22 16.21 5.21
N ALA A 127 -10.94 16.14 4.09
CA ALA A 127 -11.03 17.23 3.11
C ALA A 127 -11.46 18.58 3.74
N ARG A 128 -12.19 18.55 4.86
CA ARG A 128 -12.66 19.74 5.59
C ARG A 128 -11.66 20.27 6.62
N HIS A 129 -10.59 19.53 6.92
CA HIS A 129 -9.62 19.85 7.97
C HIS A 129 -8.28 20.31 7.38
N LEU A 130 -8.24 21.55 6.88
CA LEU A 130 -7.01 22.19 6.41
C LEU A 130 -6.34 22.92 7.58
N GLU A 131 -5.48 22.21 8.28
CA GLU A 131 -4.80 22.74 9.46
C GLU A 131 -3.58 23.60 9.10
N GLY A 132 -3.31 24.60 9.91
CA GLY A 132 -2.17 25.50 9.79
C GLY A 132 -2.08 26.46 10.97
N LYS A 133 -1.07 27.34 10.96
CA LYS A 133 -1.01 28.42 11.95
C LYS A 133 -2.16 29.40 11.72
N ALA A 134 -2.83 29.76 12.81
CA ALA A 134 -3.87 30.78 12.78
C ALA A 134 -3.31 32.12 12.25
N ALA A 135 -4.20 32.93 11.66
CA ALA A 135 -3.86 34.30 11.32
C ALA A 135 -3.62 35.12 12.61
N ALA A 136 -2.45 35.70 12.72
CA ALA A 136 -2.04 36.52 13.86
C ALA A 136 -0.88 37.44 13.49
N GLU A 137 -0.64 38.45 14.36
CA GLU A 137 0.52 39.32 14.32
C GLU A 137 1.69 38.63 15.05
N TYR A 138 2.50 37.86 14.28
CA TYR A 138 3.72 37.18 14.78
C TYR A 138 4.90 38.16 14.95
N ASP A 139 4.80 39.36 14.37
CA ASP A 139 5.57 40.54 14.64
C ASP A 139 4.63 41.76 14.73
N GLY A 140 5.16 42.95 15.15
CA GLY A 140 4.34 44.13 15.37
C GLY A 140 3.73 44.78 14.13
N ASP A 141 4.28 44.46 12.95
CA ASP A 141 3.97 45.20 11.72
C ASP A 141 3.19 44.36 10.71
N HIS A 142 3.05 43.02 10.92
CA HIS A 142 2.49 42.14 9.93
C HIS A 142 1.47 41.13 10.50
N THR A 143 0.40 40.89 9.76
CA THR A 143 -0.45 39.74 9.96
C THR A 143 0.03 38.59 9.06
N SER A 144 0.27 37.42 9.64
CA SER A 144 0.71 36.24 8.94
C SER A 144 -0.24 35.05 9.15
N TYR A 145 -0.38 34.21 8.10
CA TYR A 145 -1.09 32.95 8.18
C TYR A 145 -0.54 31.93 7.19
N VAL A 146 -0.93 30.67 7.36
CA VAL A 146 -0.60 29.58 6.46
C VAL A 146 -1.81 29.23 5.59
N ARG A 147 -1.59 29.13 4.27
CA ARG A 147 -2.51 28.48 3.35
C ARG A 147 -2.01 27.10 3.01
N ARG A 148 -2.94 26.15 2.92
CA ARG A 148 -2.70 24.86 2.27
C ARG A 148 -3.37 24.87 0.89
N GLU A 149 -2.62 24.51 -0.14
CA GLU A 149 -3.06 24.52 -1.54
C GLU A 149 -2.81 23.14 -2.16
N ALA A 150 -3.65 22.76 -3.11
CA ALA A 150 -3.39 21.59 -3.95
C ALA A 150 -2.09 21.79 -4.74
N ILE A 151 -1.38 20.71 -5.02
CA ILE A 151 -0.05 20.76 -5.64
C ILE A 151 -0.10 20.62 -7.18
N GLY A 152 -1.13 19.98 -7.74
CA GLY A 152 -1.24 19.78 -9.20
C GLY A 152 -1.64 18.38 -9.60
N VAL A 153 -1.02 17.88 -10.68
CA VAL A 153 -1.19 16.50 -11.14
C VAL A 153 -0.26 15.56 -10.38
N VAL A 154 -0.84 14.54 -9.78
CA VAL A 154 -0.09 13.48 -9.07
C VAL A 154 0.02 12.25 -9.98
N GLY A 155 1.21 11.68 -10.12
CA GLY A 155 1.45 10.39 -10.76
C GLY A 155 1.64 9.32 -9.70
N SER A 156 0.84 8.26 -9.70
CA SER A 156 0.93 7.19 -8.72
C SER A 156 1.10 5.82 -9.36
N ILE A 157 1.83 4.93 -8.68
CA ILE A 157 2.03 3.54 -9.10
C ILE A 157 1.65 2.64 -7.93
N ALA A 158 0.72 1.72 -8.17
CA ALA A 158 0.23 0.77 -7.18
C ALA A 158 0.69 -0.67 -7.49
N PRO A 159 0.97 -1.48 -6.46
CA PRO A 159 1.35 -2.88 -6.59
C PRO A 159 0.13 -3.79 -6.82
N TRP A 160 0.39 -5.10 -6.95
CA TRP A 160 -0.60 -6.11 -7.28
C TRP A 160 -1.20 -6.86 -6.08
N ASN A 161 -0.68 -6.67 -4.86
CA ASN A 161 -1.07 -7.49 -3.72
C ASN A 161 -2.38 -7.06 -3.03
N TYR A 162 -2.66 -5.75 -3.01
CA TYR A 162 -3.91 -5.15 -2.52
C TYR A 162 -4.37 -4.06 -3.49
N PRO A 163 -4.69 -4.41 -4.76
CA PRO A 163 -4.90 -3.40 -5.81
C PRO A 163 -6.00 -2.40 -5.48
N LEU A 164 -7.11 -2.82 -4.87
CA LEU A 164 -8.21 -1.94 -4.48
C LEU A 164 -7.79 -0.95 -3.38
N GLN A 165 -7.21 -1.47 -2.29
CA GLN A 165 -6.76 -0.62 -1.18
C GLN A 165 -5.61 0.31 -1.60
N MET A 166 -4.67 -0.18 -2.40
CA MET A 166 -3.56 0.64 -2.88
C MET A 166 -4.02 1.75 -3.83
N ALA A 167 -5.05 1.50 -4.65
CA ALA A 167 -5.69 2.55 -5.42
C ALA A 167 -6.33 3.61 -4.49
N ALA A 168 -7.07 3.18 -3.47
CA ALA A 168 -7.69 4.06 -2.49
C ALA A 168 -6.66 4.92 -1.74
N TRP A 169 -5.59 4.31 -1.23
CA TRP A 169 -4.54 5.01 -0.47
C TRP A 169 -3.80 6.08 -1.29
N LYS A 170 -3.70 5.90 -2.60
CA LYS A 170 -3.07 6.87 -3.50
C LYS A 170 -4.05 7.95 -4.01
N ILE A 171 -5.27 7.54 -4.37
CA ILE A 171 -6.26 8.41 -4.99
C ILE A 171 -6.94 9.32 -3.96
N LEU A 172 -7.41 8.74 -2.86
CA LEU A 172 -8.27 9.47 -1.90
C LEU A 172 -7.61 10.70 -1.28
N PRO A 173 -6.37 10.63 -0.72
CA PRO A 173 -5.73 11.81 -0.16
C PRO A 173 -5.43 12.88 -1.22
N ALA A 174 -5.04 12.46 -2.44
CA ALA A 174 -4.77 13.38 -3.54
C ALA A 174 -6.03 14.16 -3.93
N VAL A 175 -7.14 13.46 -4.12
CA VAL A 175 -8.42 14.03 -4.54
C VAL A 175 -9.03 14.87 -3.42
N ALA A 176 -8.99 14.42 -2.16
CA ALA A 176 -9.43 15.17 -0.99
C ALA A 176 -8.70 16.52 -0.85
N ALA A 177 -7.39 16.52 -1.12
CA ALA A 177 -6.56 17.74 -1.09
C ALA A 177 -6.80 18.69 -2.28
N GLY A 178 -7.60 18.29 -3.29
CA GLY A 178 -7.92 19.07 -4.47
C GLY A 178 -6.97 18.85 -5.65
N ASN A 179 -6.16 17.80 -5.62
CA ASN A 179 -5.31 17.41 -6.75
C ASN A 179 -6.08 16.55 -7.76
N THR A 180 -5.51 16.42 -8.94
CA THR A 180 -5.89 15.42 -9.93
C THR A 180 -4.80 14.33 -9.99
N ILE A 181 -5.17 13.13 -10.43
CA ILE A 181 -4.28 11.99 -10.35
C ILE A 181 -4.32 11.11 -11.59
N VAL A 182 -3.15 10.58 -11.95
CA VAL A 182 -2.99 9.48 -12.89
C VAL A 182 -2.40 8.30 -12.10
N LEU A 183 -3.16 7.24 -11.93
CA LEU A 183 -2.70 6.01 -11.27
C LEU A 183 -2.35 4.94 -12.32
N LYS A 184 -1.17 4.35 -12.17
CA LYS A 184 -0.78 3.14 -12.88
C LYS A 184 -0.83 1.93 -11.91
N PRO A 185 -1.89 1.12 -11.95
CA PRO A 185 -1.91 -0.15 -11.23
C PRO A 185 -0.92 -1.15 -11.85
N ALA A 186 -0.62 -2.23 -11.12
CA ALA A 186 0.11 -3.35 -11.71
C ALA A 186 -0.68 -3.95 -12.89
N GLU A 187 0.02 -4.36 -13.93
CA GLU A 187 -0.58 -4.97 -15.12
C GLU A 187 -1.32 -6.27 -14.84
N LEU A 188 -0.93 -6.97 -13.77
CA LEU A 188 -1.58 -8.21 -13.34
C LEU A 188 -2.97 -7.98 -12.74
N THR A 189 -3.20 -6.81 -12.11
CA THR A 189 -4.38 -6.58 -11.25
C THR A 189 -5.01 -5.20 -11.43
N PRO A 190 -5.40 -4.81 -12.65
CA PRO A 190 -5.95 -3.48 -12.90
C PRO A 190 -7.46 -3.35 -12.66
N LEU A 191 -8.22 -4.48 -12.55
CA LEU A 191 -9.68 -4.47 -12.61
C LEU A 191 -10.32 -3.58 -11.55
N THR A 192 -9.97 -3.78 -10.28
CA THR A 192 -10.57 -3.00 -9.18
C THR A 192 -10.16 -1.54 -9.18
N SER A 193 -8.95 -1.19 -9.70
CA SER A 193 -8.55 0.20 -9.89
C SER A 193 -9.38 0.90 -10.98
N LEU A 194 -9.70 0.20 -12.07
CA LEU A 194 -10.58 0.70 -13.13
C LEU A 194 -12.02 0.88 -12.62
N MET A 195 -12.54 -0.12 -11.88
CA MET A 195 -13.85 -0.04 -11.23
C MET A 195 -13.92 1.13 -10.24
N PHE A 196 -12.86 1.38 -9.48
CA PHE A 196 -12.75 2.49 -8.54
C PHE A 196 -12.90 3.85 -9.23
N ALA A 197 -12.24 4.04 -10.38
CA ALA A 197 -12.36 5.27 -11.16
C ALA A 197 -13.76 5.44 -11.77
N GLN A 198 -14.39 4.35 -12.25
CA GLN A 198 -15.78 4.37 -12.73
C GLN A 198 -16.76 4.77 -11.62
N ALA A 199 -16.63 4.15 -10.43
CA ALA A 199 -17.46 4.45 -9.27
C ALA A 199 -17.28 5.91 -8.79
N ALA A 200 -16.08 6.48 -8.92
CA ALA A 200 -15.82 7.87 -8.59
C ALA A 200 -16.57 8.83 -9.52
N THR A 201 -16.60 8.55 -10.82
CA THR A 201 -17.39 9.33 -11.80
C THR A 201 -18.90 9.20 -11.55
N GLU A 202 -19.38 7.99 -11.24
CA GLU A 202 -20.78 7.74 -10.85
C GLU A 202 -21.18 8.56 -9.60
N ALA A 203 -20.27 8.71 -8.65
CA ALA A 203 -20.44 9.53 -7.46
C ALA A 203 -20.41 11.04 -7.73
N GLY A 204 -20.11 11.45 -8.97
CA GLY A 204 -20.05 12.86 -9.40
C GLY A 204 -18.70 13.53 -9.18
N ILE A 205 -17.61 12.78 -9.03
CA ILE A 205 -16.25 13.33 -9.17
C ILE A 205 -16.04 13.66 -10.66
N PRO A 206 -15.60 14.87 -11.01
CA PRO A 206 -15.54 15.28 -12.41
C PRO A 206 -14.56 14.45 -13.26
N ASP A 207 -14.91 14.28 -14.53
CA ASP A 207 -14.05 13.61 -15.51
C ASP A 207 -12.64 14.21 -15.54
N GLY A 208 -11.64 13.35 -15.59
CA GLY A 208 -10.24 13.74 -15.60
C GLY A 208 -9.62 14.00 -14.23
N VAL A 209 -10.40 14.08 -13.14
CA VAL A 209 -9.84 14.17 -11.77
C VAL A 209 -9.09 12.89 -11.41
N ILE A 210 -9.64 11.74 -11.79
CA ILE A 210 -9.02 10.41 -11.60
C ILE A 210 -8.83 9.78 -12.98
N ASN A 211 -7.61 9.33 -13.27
CA ASN A 211 -7.28 8.63 -14.50
C ASN A 211 -6.47 7.36 -14.16
N ILE A 212 -6.73 6.27 -14.89
CA ILE A 212 -6.04 4.99 -14.71
C ILE A 212 -5.39 4.60 -16.03
N VAL A 213 -4.08 4.33 -16.00
CA VAL A 213 -3.32 3.82 -17.16
C VAL A 213 -2.73 2.46 -16.85
N THR A 214 -3.15 1.43 -17.57
CA THR A 214 -2.76 0.04 -17.35
C THR A 214 -1.62 -0.35 -18.28
N GLY A 215 -0.40 0.03 -17.93
CA GLY A 215 0.79 -0.16 -18.75
C GLY A 215 1.93 -0.84 -18.03
N ALA A 216 2.92 -1.27 -18.79
CA ALA A 216 4.13 -1.88 -18.24
C ALA A 216 4.95 -0.86 -17.43
N GLY A 217 5.59 -1.33 -16.34
CA GLY A 217 6.35 -0.47 -15.44
C GLY A 217 7.47 0.32 -16.12
N LYS A 218 8.24 -0.33 -17.04
CA LYS A 218 9.36 0.31 -17.75
C LYS A 218 8.93 1.38 -18.78
N ASP A 219 7.75 1.23 -19.35
CA ASP A 219 7.28 2.13 -20.39
C ASP A 219 6.33 3.19 -19.77
N ALA A 220 5.08 2.82 -19.51
CA ALA A 220 4.08 3.74 -18.96
C ALA A 220 4.47 4.24 -17.54
N GLY A 221 5.04 3.35 -16.70
CA GLY A 221 5.42 3.72 -15.33
C GLY A 221 6.56 4.74 -15.29
N GLU A 222 7.70 4.46 -15.95
CA GLU A 222 8.83 5.38 -15.98
C GLU A 222 8.48 6.68 -16.70
N HIS A 223 7.65 6.62 -17.76
CA HIS A 223 7.18 7.80 -18.46
C HIS A 223 6.31 8.70 -17.57
N LEU A 224 5.36 8.11 -16.82
CA LEU A 224 4.54 8.85 -15.84
C LEU A 224 5.40 9.52 -14.76
N VAL A 225 6.37 8.78 -14.19
CA VAL A 225 7.29 9.33 -13.18
C VAL A 225 8.13 10.48 -13.75
N GLY A 226 8.60 10.35 -15.00
CA GLY A 226 9.41 11.37 -15.69
C GLY A 226 8.62 12.53 -16.26
N HIS A 227 7.28 12.43 -16.35
CA HIS A 227 6.46 13.42 -17.07
C HIS A 227 6.56 14.82 -16.45
N PRO A 228 6.86 15.90 -17.23
CA PRO A 228 7.12 17.24 -16.70
C PRO A 228 5.94 17.88 -15.97
N ASP A 229 4.70 17.57 -16.36
CA ASP A 229 3.48 18.12 -15.74
C ASP A 229 3.04 17.34 -14.47
N VAL A 230 3.70 16.24 -14.12
CA VAL A 230 3.51 15.54 -12.86
C VAL A 230 4.38 16.19 -11.79
N VAL A 231 3.79 16.63 -10.69
CA VAL A 231 4.49 17.38 -9.63
C VAL A 231 4.86 16.54 -8.41
N MET A 232 4.21 15.40 -8.24
CA MET A 232 4.46 14.43 -7.18
C MET A 232 4.35 13.02 -7.72
N THR A 233 5.23 12.13 -7.26
CA THR A 233 5.12 10.70 -7.50
C THR A 233 4.91 9.96 -6.19
N SER A 234 3.83 9.16 -6.12
CA SER A 234 3.58 8.22 -5.03
C SER A 234 3.73 6.80 -5.56
N PHE A 235 4.61 6.02 -4.95
CA PHE A 235 4.95 4.67 -5.37
C PHE A 235 4.83 3.69 -4.22
N THR A 236 4.14 2.57 -4.44
CA THR A 236 4.20 1.40 -3.56
C THR A 236 4.68 0.19 -4.36
N GLY A 237 5.68 -0.51 -3.83
CA GLY A 237 6.27 -1.69 -4.48
C GLY A 237 7.64 -2.07 -3.94
N SER A 238 8.45 -2.78 -4.74
CA SER A 238 9.76 -3.25 -4.28
C SER A 238 10.76 -2.10 -4.06
N THR A 239 11.66 -2.27 -3.08
CA THR A 239 12.73 -1.30 -2.79
C THR A 239 13.60 -0.99 -4.00
N ALA A 240 13.88 -1.99 -4.85
CA ALA A 240 14.70 -1.79 -6.04
C ALA A 240 14.01 -0.85 -7.05
N VAL A 241 12.70 -1.04 -7.28
CA VAL A 241 11.93 -0.18 -8.19
C VAL A 241 11.72 1.21 -7.56
N GLY A 242 11.49 1.30 -6.24
CA GLY A 242 11.36 2.58 -5.54
C GLY A 242 12.62 3.46 -5.68
N LYS A 243 13.81 2.87 -5.60
CA LYS A 243 15.08 3.58 -5.89
C LYS A 243 15.12 4.13 -7.32
N ARG A 244 14.69 3.32 -8.31
CA ARG A 244 14.62 3.75 -9.71
C ARG A 244 13.61 4.87 -9.92
N VAL A 245 12.44 4.79 -9.29
CA VAL A 245 11.43 5.87 -9.29
C VAL A 245 12.01 7.17 -8.72
N ALA A 246 12.73 7.09 -7.60
CA ALA A 246 13.38 8.25 -7.00
C ALA A 246 14.43 8.88 -7.94
N GLU A 247 15.27 8.08 -8.59
CA GLU A 247 16.25 8.56 -9.59
C GLU A 247 15.57 9.35 -10.71
N ILE A 248 14.48 8.83 -11.28
CA ILE A 248 13.77 9.51 -12.38
C ILE A 248 13.11 10.80 -11.88
N ALA A 249 12.43 10.75 -10.75
CA ALA A 249 11.67 11.87 -10.20
C ALA A 249 12.56 13.07 -9.81
N THR A 250 13.79 12.83 -9.37
CA THR A 250 14.74 13.89 -9.00
C THR A 250 15.12 14.80 -10.17
N ALA A 251 15.05 14.30 -11.41
CA ALA A 251 15.38 15.11 -12.60
C ALA A 251 14.52 16.37 -12.75
N THR A 252 13.29 16.37 -12.21
CA THR A 252 12.36 17.50 -12.23
C THR A 252 11.96 18.00 -10.84
N VAL A 253 12.71 17.60 -9.81
CA VAL A 253 12.49 18.01 -8.40
C VAL A 253 11.06 17.71 -7.91
N LYS A 254 10.50 16.56 -8.32
CA LYS A 254 9.17 16.12 -7.86
C LYS A 254 9.18 15.77 -6.37
N ARG A 255 8.05 15.95 -5.73
CA ARG A 255 7.80 15.33 -4.43
C ARG A 255 7.73 13.82 -4.60
N LEU A 256 8.19 13.10 -3.58
CA LEU A 256 8.20 11.65 -3.56
C LEU A 256 7.53 11.14 -2.27
N HIS A 257 6.72 10.12 -2.46
CA HIS A 257 6.20 9.26 -1.43
C HIS A 257 6.52 7.81 -1.85
N LEU A 258 7.25 7.08 -1.00
CA LEU A 258 7.73 5.74 -1.30
C LEU A 258 7.32 4.77 -0.18
N GLU A 259 6.42 3.85 -0.48
CA GLU A 259 6.06 2.71 0.36
C GLU A 259 6.66 1.45 -0.25
N LEU A 260 7.64 0.87 0.45
CA LEU A 260 8.50 -0.17 -0.11
C LEU A 260 8.40 -1.47 0.71
N GLY A 261 9.24 -2.45 0.37
CA GLY A 261 9.22 -3.75 1.00
C GLY A 261 9.44 -3.74 2.50
N GLY A 262 9.07 -4.84 3.14
CA GLY A 262 9.21 -5.07 4.56
C GLY A 262 9.80 -6.44 4.89
N LYS A 263 10.24 -6.59 6.13
CA LYS A 263 10.65 -7.86 6.73
C LYS A 263 10.31 -7.81 8.22
N ALA A 264 9.01 -7.71 8.51
CA ALA A 264 8.52 -7.40 9.84
C ALA A 264 8.96 -8.43 10.90
N PRO A 265 9.61 -7.99 11.99
CA PRO A 265 9.88 -8.82 13.15
C PRO A 265 8.62 -9.01 13.99
N PHE A 266 8.47 -10.21 14.53
CA PHE A 266 7.42 -10.65 15.44
C PHE A 266 8.13 -11.14 16.71
N VAL A 267 8.21 -10.30 17.76
CA VAL A 267 9.04 -10.56 18.95
C VAL A 267 8.17 -11.14 20.07
N VAL A 268 8.48 -12.35 20.54
CA VAL A 268 7.74 -13.05 21.59
C VAL A 268 8.61 -13.19 22.82
N PHE A 269 8.27 -12.47 23.89
CA PHE A 269 8.94 -12.57 25.19
C PHE A 269 8.42 -13.76 25.99
N ASP A 270 9.19 -14.22 27.00
CA ASP A 270 8.91 -15.44 27.78
C ASP A 270 7.64 -15.36 28.64
N ASP A 271 7.10 -14.17 28.86
CA ASP A 271 5.84 -13.92 29.58
C ASP A 271 4.62 -13.76 28.65
N ALA A 272 4.80 -13.89 27.33
CA ALA A 272 3.71 -13.76 26.36
C ALA A 272 2.64 -14.85 26.55
N ASP A 273 1.43 -14.54 26.11
CA ASP A 273 0.40 -15.55 25.87
C ASP A 273 0.80 -16.38 24.65
N LEU A 274 1.26 -17.60 24.88
CA LEU A 274 1.79 -18.47 23.82
C LEU A 274 0.71 -18.79 22.76
N GLU A 275 -0.52 -19.10 23.21
CA GLU A 275 -1.63 -19.42 22.29
C GLU A 275 -1.95 -18.23 21.39
N ALA A 276 -2.09 -17.03 21.97
CA ALA A 276 -2.33 -15.80 21.23
C ALA A 276 -1.18 -15.47 20.25
N ALA A 277 0.08 -15.63 20.70
CA ALA A 277 1.25 -15.41 19.86
C ALA A 277 1.34 -16.40 18.68
N VAL A 278 1.00 -17.67 18.89
CA VAL A 278 0.95 -18.70 17.83
C VAL A 278 -0.10 -18.35 16.78
N HIS A 279 -1.34 -18.02 17.20
CA HIS A 279 -2.40 -17.62 16.28
C HIS A 279 -2.05 -16.32 15.53
N GLY A 280 -1.50 -15.33 16.23
CA GLY A 280 -1.04 -14.08 15.63
C GLY A 280 0.08 -14.27 14.61
N ALA A 281 1.03 -15.16 14.89
CA ALA A 281 2.13 -15.46 13.97
C ALA A 281 1.65 -16.16 12.70
N VAL A 282 0.76 -17.14 12.82
CA VAL A 282 0.21 -17.87 11.66
C VAL A 282 -0.67 -16.92 10.83
N ALA A 283 -1.62 -16.21 11.45
CA ALA A 283 -2.47 -15.27 10.74
C ALA A 283 -1.65 -14.15 10.09
N GLY A 284 -0.74 -13.52 10.83
CA GLY A 284 0.10 -12.41 10.35
C GLY A 284 1.10 -12.81 9.27
N SER A 285 1.53 -14.08 9.21
CA SER A 285 2.43 -14.57 8.15
C SER A 285 1.71 -15.09 6.91
N LEU A 286 0.42 -15.44 7.02
CA LEU A 286 -0.33 -16.10 5.96
C LEU A 286 -1.40 -15.21 5.31
N ILE A 287 -1.75 -14.08 5.91
CA ILE A 287 -2.70 -13.14 5.28
C ILE A 287 -2.27 -12.84 3.85
N ASN A 288 -3.24 -12.82 2.93
CA ASN A 288 -3.00 -12.66 1.49
C ASN A 288 -1.90 -13.60 0.94
N THR A 289 -1.83 -14.81 1.47
CA THR A 289 -0.80 -15.83 1.14
C THR A 289 0.63 -15.31 1.40
N GLY A 290 0.80 -14.48 2.45
CA GLY A 290 2.07 -13.85 2.81
C GLY A 290 2.55 -12.77 1.84
N GLN A 291 1.69 -12.34 0.91
CA GLN A 291 1.97 -11.26 -0.04
C GLN A 291 1.57 -9.91 0.55
N ASP A 292 2.10 -9.63 1.71
CA ASP A 292 1.84 -8.43 2.49
C ASP A 292 3.17 -7.81 2.95
N CYS A 293 3.33 -6.51 2.73
CA CYS A 293 4.55 -5.80 3.08
C CYS A 293 4.75 -5.70 4.61
N THR A 294 3.68 -5.88 5.40
CA THR A 294 3.70 -5.91 6.86
C THR A 294 3.64 -7.30 7.45
N ALA A 295 3.56 -8.37 6.62
CA ALA A 295 3.44 -9.74 7.09
C ALA A 295 4.51 -10.09 8.14
N ALA A 296 4.11 -10.84 9.18
CA ALA A 296 5.03 -11.41 10.17
C ALA A 296 5.94 -12.42 9.48
N THR A 297 7.19 -12.06 9.20
CA THR A 297 8.09 -12.90 8.39
C THR A 297 9.30 -13.40 9.15
N ARG A 298 9.62 -12.79 10.30
CA ARG A 298 10.71 -13.17 11.21
C ARG A 298 10.17 -13.20 12.63
N ALA A 299 9.91 -14.39 13.18
CA ALA A 299 9.55 -14.53 14.58
C ALA A 299 10.80 -14.71 15.44
N TYR A 300 11.03 -13.77 16.34
CA TYR A 300 12.06 -13.88 17.40
C TYR A 300 11.37 -14.31 18.67
N VAL A 301 11.72 -15.48 19.19
CA VAL A 301 11.04 -16.10 20.34
C VAL A 301 12.03 -16.31 21.45
N GLN A 302 11.71 -15.79 22.66
CA GLN A 302 12.57 -15.99 23.82
C GLN A 302 12.69 -17.47 24.17
N ARG A 303 13.90 -17.92 24.47
CA ARG A 303 14.28 -19.34 24.54
C ARG A 303 13.31 -20.23 25.33
N PRO A 304 12.77 -19.81 26.50
CA PRO A 304 11.83 -20.68 27.24
C PRO A 304 10.57 -21.09 26.47
N LEU A 305 10.12 -20.24 25.50
CA LEU A 305 8.94 -20.52 24.69
C LEU A 305 9.26 -21.09 23.30
N TYR A 306 10.52 -21.06 22.85
CA TYR A 306 10.92 -21.31 21.47
C TYR A 306 10.45 -22.67 20.94
N ASP A 307 10.76 -23.78 21.63
CA ASP A 307 10.41 -25.12 21.14
C ASP A 307 8.90 -25.35 21.10
N ALA A 308 8.17 -24.82 22.09
CA ALA A 308 6.71 -24.88 22.11
C ALA A 308 6.10 -24.05 20.99
N PHE A 309 6.60 -22.84 20.77
CA PHE A 309 6.15 -21.96 19.70
C PHE A 309 6.35 -22.58 18.31
N VAL A 310 7.54 -23.11 18.02
CA VAL A 310 7.84 -23.78 16.73
C VAL A 310 6.90 -24.95 16.48
N ARG A 311 6.72 -25.81 17.49
CA ARG A 311 5.82 -26.97 17.42
C ARG A 311 4.38 -26.55 17.14
N ASP A 312 3.87 -25.57 17.91
CA ASP A 312 2.46 -25.19 17.88
C ASP A 312 2.14 -24.36 16.61
N VAL A 313 3.05 -23.52 16.14
CA VAL A 313 2.94 -22.82 14.84
C VAL A 313 2.92 -23.83 13.68
N ALA A 314 3.82 -24.83 13.68
CA ALA A 314 3.82 -25.87 12.64
C ALA A 314 2.49 -26.63 12.62
N ALA A 315 2.03 -27.07 13.79
CA ALA A 315 0.76 -27.77 13.92
C ALA A 315 -0.44 -26.94 13.43
N LEU A 316 -0.47 -25.63 13.74
CA LEU A 316 -1.54 -24.74 13.29
C LEU A 316 -1.46 -24.50 11.78
N MET A 317 -0.26 -24.29 11.21
CA MET A 317 -0.06 -24.14 9.76
C MET A 317 -0.54 -25.35 8.97
N ASP A 318 -0.36 -26.57 9.52
CA ASP A 318 -0.80 -27.82 8.88
C ASP A 318 -2.34 -27.95 8.82
N THR A 319 -3.08 -27.18 9.60
CA THR A 319 -4.56 -27.14 9.55
C THR A 319 -5.13 -26.20 8.51
N VAL A 320 -4.30 -25.33 7.91
CA VAL A 320 -4.72 -24.31 6.94
C VAL A 320 -5.20 -24.98 5.65
N ARG A 321 -6.44 -24.67 5.27
CA ARG A 321 -7.09 -25.20 4.07
C ARG A 321 -6.73 -24.35 2.84
N ILE A 322 -5.97 -24.95 1.95
CA ILE A 322 -5.61 -24.36 0.66
C ILE A 322 -6.66 -24.78 -0.37
N GLY A 323 -7.20 -23.85 -1.14
CA GLY A 323 -8.26 -24.18 -2.08
C GLY A 323 -8.67 -23.05 -3.01
N ASP A 324 -9.79 -23.26 -3.70
CA ASP A 324 -10.43 -22.26 -4.54
C ASP A 324 -10.72 -20.98 -3.73
N PRO A 325 -10.26 -19.80 -4.19
CA PRO A 325 -10.54 -18.53 -3.53
C PRO A 325 -12.03 -18.23 -3.29
N PHE A 326 -12.91 -18.78 -4.10
CA PHE A 326 -14.35 -18.58 -3.99
C PHE A 326 -15.09 -19.60 -3.11
N ASP A 327 -14.39 -20.62 -2.62
CA ASP A 327 -14.93 -21.52 -1.59
C ASP A 327 -14.81 -20.87 -0.21
N ALA A 328 -15.95 -20.69 0.47
CA ALA A 328 -16.02 -20.08 1.81
C ALA A 328 -15.18 -20.84 2.86
N SER A 329 -14.85 -22.11 2.62
CA SER A 329 -14.02 -22.91 3.52
C SER A 329 -12.52 -22.72 3.28
N THR A 330 -12.09 -22.04 2.21
CA THR A 330 -10.68 -21.79 1.89
C THR A 330 -10.08 -20.77 2.85
N ASP A 331 -8.95 -21.12 3.45
CA ASP A 331 -8.18 -20.23 4.32
C ASP A 331 -7.06 -19.53 3.54
N LEU A 332 -6.43 -20.22 2.59
CA LEU A 332 -5.31 -19.72 1.81
C LEU A 332 -5.53 -19.96 0.31
N GLY A 333 -5.48 -18.89 -0.47
CA GLY A 333 -5.49 -18.93 -1.93
C GLY A 333 -4.09 -19.14 -2.53
N PRO A 334 -3.97 -19.05 -3.88
CA PRO A 334 -2.69 -19.09 -4.58
C PRO A 334 -1.88 -17.80 -4.35
N LEU A 335 -0.60 -17.84 -4.69
CA LEU A 335 0.22 -16.67 -4.99
C LEU A 335 -0.27 -16.02 -6.30
N ILE A 336 0.08 -14.76 -6.52
CA ILE A 336 -0.38 -13.97 -7.68
C ILE A 336 -0.06 -14.63 -9.04
N SER A 337 0.99 -15.41 -9.12
CA SER A 337 1.43 -16.04 -10.38
C SER A 337 2.39 -17.20 -10.11
N HIS A 338 2.56 -18.06 -11.14
CA HIS A 338 3.60 -19.09 -11.10
C HIS A 338 5.00 -18.52 -10.92
N ALA A 339 5.30 -17.38 -11.52
CA ALA A 339 6.60 -16.71 -11.35
C ALA A 339 6.87 -16.34 -9.89
N GLN A 340 5.85 -15.83 -9.17
CA GLN A 340 5.98 -15.52 -7.74
C GLN A 340 6.10 -16.80 -6.90
N ARG A 341 5.30 -17.84 -7.22
CA ARG A 341 5.41 -19.16 -6.57
C ARG A 341 6.81 -19.74 -6.71
N ASP A 342 7.37 -19.72 -7.91
CA ASP A 342 8.68 -20.28 -8.20
C ASP A 342 9.79 -19.47 -7.50
N ARG A 343 9.63 -18.15 -7.40
CA ARG A 343 10.50 -17.29 -6.59
C ARG A 343 10.48 -17.67 -5.11
N VAL A 344 9.31 -17.86 -4.52
CA VAL A 344 9.15 -18.31 -3.12
C VAL A 344 9.76 -19.69 -2.92
N ALA A 345 9.46 -20.64 -3.81
CA ALA A 345 10.01 -21.99 -3.78
C ALA A 345 11.55 -21.99 -3.83
N ALA A 346 12.14 -21.13 -4.66
CA ALA A 346 13.59 -21.01 -4.77
C ALA A 346 14.25 -20.50 -3.47
N PHE A 347 13.61 -19.58 -2.73
CA PHE A 347 14.10 -19.16 -1.40
C PHE A 347 14.10 -20.33 -0.40
N VAL A 348 13.00 -21.07 -0.34
CA VAL A 348 12.84 -22.21 0.57
C VAL A 348 13.83 -23.34 0.23
N GLU A 349 14.01 -23.64 -1.06
CA GLU A 349 14.95 -24.67 -1.49
C GLU A 349 16.40 -24.32 -1.14
N ARG A 350 16.83 -23.07 -1.32
CA ARG A 350 18.17 -22.64 -0.87
C ARG A 350 18.31 -22.70 0.65
N ALA A 351 17.23 -22.42 1.39
CA ALA A 351 17.22 -22.47 2.85
C ALA A 351 17.45 -23.90 3.38
N ARG A 352 17.01 -24.96 2.68
CA ARG A 352 17.25 -26.36 3.07
C ARG A 352 18.74 -26.69 3.24
N GLY A 353 19.61 -25.93 2.60
CA GLY A 353 21.07 -26.12 2.70
C GLY A 353 21.67 -25.64 4.04
N TYR A 354 20.97 -24.79 4.80
CA TYR A 354 21.51 -24.15 6.01
C TYR A 354 20.49 -23.98 7.16
N ALA A 355 19.23 -24.34 6.95
CA ALA A 355 18.14 -24.25 7.93
C ALA A 355 17.20 -25.44 7.82
N GLN A 356 16.33 -25.62 8.80
CA GLN A 356 15.32 -26.67 8.81
C GLN A 356 13.99 -26.13 8.31
N VAL A 357 13.42 -26.72 7.25
CA VAL A 357 12.02 -26.56 6.88
C VAL A 357 11.20 -27.48 7.76
N VAL A 358 10.47 -26.92 8.73
CA VAL A 358 9.73 -27.67 9.76
C VAL A 358 8.43 -28.23 9.18
N THR A 359 7.69 -27.41 8.43
CA THR A 359 6.50 -27.82 7.67
C THR A 359 6.40 -27.06 6.35
N GLY A 360 5.62 -27.57 5.41
CA GLY A 360 5.42 -26.97 4.08
C GLY A 360 6.63 -27.09 3.16
N GLY A 361 6.96 -26.02 2.47
CA GLY A 361 8.13 -25.93 1.59
C GLY A 361 7.94 -26.58 0.22
N GLU A 362 6.69 -26.71 -0.25
CA GLU A 362 6.35 -27.28 -1.55
C GLU A 362 5.04 -26.75 -2.11
N ALA A 363 4.84 -26.87 -3.41
CA ALA A 363 3.56 -26.64 -4.05
C ALA A 363 2.64 -27.87 -3.83
N PRO A 364 1.34 -27.68 -3.55
CA PRO A 364 0.40 -28.80 -3.50
C PRO A 364 0.23 -29.42 -4.88
N GLY A 365 -0.05 -30.74 -4.91
CA GLY A 365 -0.41 -31.48 -6.13
C GLY A 365 -1.92 -31.64 -6.29
N GLY A 366 -2.33 -32.60 -7.16
CA GLY A 366 -3.73 -32.93 -7.40
C GLY A 366 -4.49 -31.78 -8.08
N ASP A 367 -5.70 -31.51 -7.62
CA ASP A 367 -6.60 -30.49 -8.20
C ASP A 367 -6.07 -29.05 -8.13
N LEU A 368 -5.03 -28.80 -7.33
CA LEU A 368 -4.41 -27.49 -7.19
C LEU A 368 -3.14 -27.32 -8.03
N ALA A 369 -2.77 -28.31 -8.84
CA ALA A 369 -1.50 -28.33 -9.57
C ALA A 369 -1.38 -27.23 -10.63
N ASP A 370 -2.51 -26.84 -11.25
CA ASP A 370 -2.58 -25.84 -12.32
C ASP A 370 -2.53 -24.40 -11.78
N GLY A 371 -2.80 -24.19 -10.49
CA GLY A 371 -2.74 -22.88 -9.85
C GLY A 371 -1.36 -22.57 -9.27
N ALA A 372 -1.17 -21.30 -8.91
CA ALA A 372 0.07 -20.80 -8.33
C ALA A 372 0.15 -21.03 -6.79
N TYR A 373 -0.31 -22.17 -6.32
CA TYR A 373 -0.38 -22.49 -4.90
C TYR A 373 0.98 -22.85 -4.29
N TYR A 374 1.16 -22.51 -3.01
CA TYR A 374 2.31 -22.90 -2.20
C TYR A 374 1.88 -23.12 -0.75
N ARG A 375 2.39 -24.17 -0.10
CA ARG A 375 2.00 -24.53 1.27
C ARG A 375 2.53 -23.52 2.29
N PRO A 376 1.77 -23.21 3.38
CA PRO A 376 2.31 -22.54 4.56
C PRO A 376 3.63 -23.16 4.96
N THR A 377 4.65 -22.35 5.16
CA THR A 377 6.02 -22.85 5.35
C THR A 377 6.64 -22.23 6.58
N LEU A 378 7.14 -23.08 7.49
CA LEU A 378 7.88 -22.69 8.67
C LEU A 378 9.34 -23.11 8.54
N ILE A 379 10.26 -22.15 8.73
CA ILE A 379 11.70 -22.37 8.72
C ILE A 379 12.27 -22.08 10.12
N ALA A 380 13.10 -22.96 10.65
CA ALA A 380 13.79 -22.81 11.93
C ALA A 380 15.31 -23.05 11.78
N GLY A 381 16.10 -22.58 12.75
CA GLY A 381 17.53 -22.80 12.79
C GLY A 381 18.36 -22.03 11.76
N ALA A 382 17.78 -21.01 11.11
CA ALA A 382 18.50 -20.11 10.23
C ALA A 382 19.38 -19.13 11.03
N ALA A 383 20.52 -18.73 10.48
CA ALA A 383 21.34 -17.66 11.03
C ALA A 383 20.74 -16.29 10.74
N GLN A 384 21.00 -15.30 11.61
CA GLN A 384 20.44 -13.94 11.48
C GLN A 384 20.80 -13.26 10.14
N ASP A 385 22.00 -13.49 9.64
CA ASP A 385 22.51 -12.94 8.38
C ASP A 385 22.11 -13.74 7.13
N SER A 386 21.33 -14.83 7.30
CA SER A 386 20.91 -15.67 6.20
C SER A 386 19.90 -14.99 5.27
N GLU A 387 19.86 -15.44 4.03
CA GLU A 387 18.98 -14.88 2.98
C GLU A 387 17.49 -14.87 3.38
N VAL A 388 17.00 -15.99 3.99
CA VAL A 388 15.58 -16.10 4.37
C VAL A 388 15.20 -15.20 5.54
N VAL A 389 16.17 -14.75 6.36
CA VAL A 389 15.95 -13.82 7.47
C VAL A 389 16.04 -12.37 6.97
N GLN A 390 16.97 -12.05 6.05
CA GLN A 390 17.24 -10.68 5.63
C GLN A 390 16.47 -10.23 4.38
N SER A 391 16.04 -11.16 3.51
CA SER A 391 15.37 -10.82 2.26
C SER A 391 13.85 -10.94 2.37
N GLU A 392 13.14 -10.04 1.71
CA GLU A 392 11.68 -10.11 1.54
C GLU A 392 11.32 -11.26 0.58
N ILE A 393 10.67 -12.31 1.09
CA ILE A 393 10.24 -13.48 0.30
C ILE A 393 8.94 -13.20 -0.43
N PHE A 394 7.99 -12.53 0.25
CA PHE A 394 6.67 -12.16 -0.24
C PHE A 394 5.82 -13.37 -0.64
N GLY A 395 5.65 -14.27 0.33
CA GLY A 395 4.91 -15.52 0.23
C GLY A 395 4.69 -16.14 1.62
N PRO A 396 4.00 -17.30 1.72
CA PRO A 396 3.54 -17.86 2.98
C PRO A 396 4.68 -18.56 3.76
N VAL A 397 5.72 -17.79 4.11
CA VAL A 397 6.95 -18.29 4.74
C VAL A 397 7.26 -17.48 6.01
N LEU A 398 7.25 -18.16 7.16
CA LEU A 398 7.68 -17.62 8.44
C LEU A 398 9.02 -18.23 8.83
N VAL A 399 9.98 -17.41 9.27
CA VAL A 399 11.26 -17.86 9.83
C VAL A 399 11.27 -17.60 11.31
N VAL A 400 11.66 -18.61 12.13
CA VAL A 400 11.69 -18.50 13.59
C VAL A 400 13.12 -18.63 14.12
N LEU A 401 13.52 -17.68 14.97
CA LEU A 401 14.82 -17.60 15.60
C LEU A 401 14.68 -17.45 17.12
N PRO A 402 15.52 -18.12 17.94
CA PRO A 402 15.54 -17.91 19.37
C PRO A 402 16.32 -16.65 19.75
N PHE A 403 16.00 -16.07 20.92
CA PHE A 403 16.85 -15.11 21.63
C PHE A 403 16.85 -15.37 23.14
N ASP A 404 17.85 -14.85 23.87
CA ASP A 404 18.03 -15.14 25.29
C ASP A 404 17.64 -13.96 26.19
N THR A 405 17.92 -12.73 25.79
CA THR A 405 17.65 -11.52 26.60
C THR A 405 16.78 -10.52 25.85
N ASP A 406 16.06 -9.67 26.58
CA ASP A 406 15.22 -8.61 26.00
C ASP A 406 16.02 -7.68 25.07
N ASP A 407 17.29 -7.37 25.46
CA ASP A 407 18.20 -6.55 24.65
C ASP A 407 18.51 -7.22 23.31
N GLU A 408 18.78 -8.51 23.34
CA GLU A 408 19.05 -9.31 22.12
C GLU A 408 17.82 -9.36 21.21
N GLY A 409 16.62 -9.61 21.75
CA GLY A 409 15.39 -9.69 20.98
C GLY A 409 15.11 -8.39 20.21
N ILE A 410 15.28 -7.23 20.86
CA ILE A 410 15.12 -5.93 20.23
C ILE A 410 16.24 -5.64 19.21
N ALA A 411 17.48 -6.00 19.51
CA ALA A 411 18.60 -5.84 18.60
C ALA A 411 18.41 -6.65 17.32
N LEU A 412 18.03 -7.93 17.44
CA LEU A 412 17.74 -8.81 16.30
C LEU A 412 16.54 -8.31 15.47
N ALA A 413 15.50 -7.78 16.12
CA ALA A 413 14.37 -7.18 15.43
C ALA A 413 14.80 -6.01 14.54
N ASN A 414 15.73 -5.18 15.01
CA ASN A 414 16.25 -4.00 14.31
C ASN A 414 17.34 -4.31 13.28
N ASP A 415 17.95 -5.51 13.33
CA ASP A 415 19.03 -5.93 12.42
C ASP A 415 18.44 -6.38 11.07
N THR A 416 18.01 -5.40 10.30
CA THR A 416 17.45 -5.53 8.96
C THR A 416 17.54 -4.19 8.24
N PRO A 417 17.64 -4.18 6.89
CA PRO A 417 17.55 -2.94 6.13
C PRO A 417 16.14 -2.33 6.13
N TYR A 418 15.12 -3.08 6.52
CA TYR A 418 13.71 -2.68 6.51
C TYR A 418 13.26 -2.09 7.85
N GLY A 419 12.09 -1.47 7.84
CA GLY A 419 11.45 -0.90 9.04
C GLY A 419 10.01 -0.47 8.78
N LEU A 420 9.20 -1.32 8.11
CA LEU A 420 7.81 -0.98 7.82
C LEU A 420 6.92 -1.23 9.03
N ALA A 421 6.88 -2.46 9.51
CA ALA A 421 6.07 -2.87 10.64
C ALA A 421 6.82 -3.85 11.55
N ALA A 422 6.30 -4.02 12.77
CA ALA A 422 6.79 -4.94 13.78
C ALA A 422 5.68 -5.28 14.78
N SER A 423 5.82 -6.38 15.51
CA SER A 423 5.01 -6.63 16.70
C SER A 423 5.82 -7.18 17.86
N ALA A 424 5.30 -6.95 19.07
CA ALA A 424 5.87 -7.45 20.34
C ALA A 424 4.78 -8.11 21.19
N TRP A 425 5.05 -9.28 21.70
CA TRP A 425 4.13 -10.11 22.47
C TRP A 425 4.63 -10.29 23.87
N THR A 426 3.95 -9.71 24.84
CA THR A 426 4.31 -9.71 26.27
C THR A 426 3.12 -9.30 27.12
N ARG A 427 3.09 -9.76 28.37
CA ARG A 427 2.15 -9.28 29.39
C ARG A 427 2.76 -8.20 30.30
N ASP A 428 4.06 -7.94 30.17
CA ASP A 428 4.77 -6.92 30.92
C ASP A 428 4.67 -5.54 30.25
N LEU A 429 4.11 -4.56 30.97
CA LEU A 429 3.94 -3.19 30.47
C LEU A 429 5.28 -2.52 30.13
N TYR A 430 6.33 -2.78 30.90
CA TYR A 430 7.64 -2.16 30.67
C TYR A 430 8.33 -2.71 29.43
N ARG A 431 8.23 -4.02 29.19
CA ARG A 431 8.69 -4.67 27.96
C ARG A 431 7.92 -4.14 26.72
N ALA A 432 6.59 -4.05 26.83
CA ALA A 432 5.75 -3.49 25.77
C ALA A 432 6.16 -2.05 25.44
N ASN A 433 6.31 -1.21 26.46
CA ASN A 433 6.73 0.18 26.31
C ASN A 433 8.12 0.31 25.69
N ARG A 434 9.05 -0.56 26.12
CA ARG A 434 10.40 -0.60 25.58
C ARG A 434 10.41 -1.03 24.12
N ALA A 435 9.70 -2.09 23.76
CA ALA A 435 9.59 -2.60 22.40
C ALA A 435 9.05 -1.52 21.45
N THR A 436 7.97 -0.83 21.82
CA THR A 436 7.38 0.23 20.99
C THR A 436 8.29 1.45 20.80
N ARG A 437 9.21 1.71 21.70
CA ARG A 437 10.16 2.83 21.62
C ARG A 437 11.45 2.49 20.88
N GLU A 438 11.93 1.25 20.99
CA GLU A 438 13.25 0.85 20.54
C GLU A 438 13.24 0.08 19.22
N ILE A 439 12.10 -0.56 18.84
CA ILE A 439 11.97 -1.19 17.53
C ILE A 439 11.79 -0.11 16.46
N GLN A 440 12.65 -0.15 15.45
CA GLN A 440 12.73 0.83 14.36
C GLN A 440 11.79 0.44 13.22
N ALA A 441 10.49 0.65 13.41
CA ALA A 441 9.44 0.40 12.42
C ALA A 441 8.42 1.53 12.42
N GLY A 442 7.76 1.72 11.28
CA GLY A 442 6.72 2.74 11.13
C GLY A 442 5.43 2.42 11.88
N CYS A 443 5.16 1.11 12.08
CA CYS A 443 4.09 0.62 12.94
C CYS A 443 4.63 -0.46 13.88
N VAL A 444 4.24 -0.42 15.17
CA VAL A 444 4.59 -1.44 16.17
C VAL A 444 3.33 -1.83 16.93
N TRP A 445 2.86 -3.05 16.70
CA TRP A 445 1.75 -3.62 17.46
C TRP A 445 2.21 -4.27 18.77
N VAL A 446 1.34 -4.30 19.76
CA VAL A 446 1.56 -5.05 21.00
C VAL A 446 0.44 -6.06 21.16
N ASN A 447 0.80 -7.34 21.28
CA ASN A 447 -0.13 -8.46 21.39
C ASN A 447 -1.15 -8.56 20.23
N ASP A 448 -0.76 -8.05 19.07
CA ASP A 448 -1.49 -8.14 17.82
C ASP A 448 -0.52 -8.00 16.63
N HIS A 449 -1.02 -8.23 15.40
CA HIS A 449 -0.29 -8.01 14.15
C HIS A 449 -1.29 -7.82 13.01
N ILE A 450 -1.05 -6.90 12.07
CA ILE A 450 -1.87 -6.57 10.90
C ILE A 450 -2.94 -5.47 11.08
N PRO A 451 -3.72 -5.30 12.17
CA PRO A 451 -4.78 -4.29 12.17
C PRO A 451 -4.27 -2.91 11.76
N ILE A 452 -4.98 -2.28 10.81
CA ILE A 452 -4.73 -0.92 10.34
C ILE A 452 -6.02 -0.09 10.46
N LEU A 453 -5.86 1.22 10.67
CA LEU A 453 -6.96 2.16 10.86
C LEU A 453 -6.76 3.37 9.96
N SER A 454 -7.84 3.88 9.37
CA SER A 454 -7.77 5.04 8.47
C SER A 454 -7.19 6.29 9.12
N GLU A 455 -7.34 6.45 10.44
CA GLU A 455 -6.82 7.58 11.22
C GLU A 455 -5.32 7.49 11.50
N MET A 456 -4.70 6.29 11.36
CA MET A 456 -3.31 6.08 11.74
C MET A 456 -2.40 5.98 10.50
N PRO A 457 -1.19 6.59 10.57
CA PRO A 457 -0.30 6.60 9.43
C PRO A 457 0.31 5.23 9.18
N HIS A 458 0.32 4.81 7.92
CA HIS A 458 1.04 3.64 7.45
C HIS A 458 2.26 4.08 6.64
N GLY A 459 3.44 3.56 6.95
CA GLY A 459 4.66 3.87 6.20
C GLY A 459 5.94 3.63 6.99
N GLY A 460 7.02 3.32 6.27
CA GLY A 460 8.21 2.72 6.80
C GLY A 460 9.30 3.67 7.29
N TYR A 461 10.34 3.03 7.86
CA TYR A 461 11.65 3.55 8.18
C TYR A 461 12.69 2.90 7.26
N LYS A 462 13.91 3.39 7.23
CA LYS A 462 15.05 2.79 6.51
C LYS A 462 14.72 2.52 5.03
N ALA A 463 15.03 1.33 4.53
CA ALA A 463 14.78 0.94 3.14
C ALA A 463 13.31 0.57 2.84
N SER A 464 12.41 0.65 3.81
CA SER A 464 10.96 0.55 3.60
C SER A 464 10.34 1.85 3.10
N GLY A 465 11.12 2.93 2.98
CA GLY A 465 10.69 4.16 2.32
C GLY A 465 10.44 5.32 3.24
N PHE A 466 9.73 6.33 2.74
CA PHE A 466 9.38 7.56 3.44
C PHE A 466 8.08 8.14 2.86
N GLY A 467 7.44 9.01 3.64
CA GLY A 467 6.06 9.43 3.45
C GLY A 467 5.11 8.50 4.20
N LYS A 468 3.83 8.82 4.17
CA LYS A 468 2.79 8.02 4.84
C LYS A 468 1.58 7.85 3.95
N ASP A 469 1.08 6.63 3.85
CA ASP A 469 -0.28 6.37 3.41
C ASP A 469 -1.23 6.50 4.60
N MET A 470 -2.51 6.70 4.34
CA MET A 470 -3.57 6.86 5.32
C MET A 470 -3.40 8.09 6.24
N SER A 471 -4.38 8.35 7.10
CA SER A 471 -4.38 9.42 8.12
C SER A 471 -4.27 10.87 7.57
N ALA A 472 -4.29 11.82 8.49
CA ALA A 472 -4.07 13.22 8.20
C ALA A 472 -2.65 13.50 7.66
N TYR A 473 -1.66 12.67 8.00
CA TYR A 473 -0.29 12.83 7.49
C TYR A 473 -0.23 12.64 5.98
N SER A 474 -0.90 11.60 5.43
CA SER A 474 -1.02 11.41 3.99
C SER A 474 -1.69 12.60 3.32
N PHE A 475 -2.85 13.05 3.86
CA PHE A 475 -3.57 14.21 3.34
C PHE A 475 -2.68 15.46 3.28
N GLU A 476 -1.88 15.72 4.31
CA GLU A 476 -0.96 16.85 4.37
C GLU A 476 0.15 16.79 3.32
N GLU A 477 0.69 15.60 3.03
CA GLU A 477 1.73 15.40 2.01
C GLU A 477 1.27 15.79 0.61
N TYR A 478 -0.03 15.64 0.31
CA TYR A 478 -0.63 16.05 -0.95
C TYR A 478 -1.02 17.52 -1.00
N THR A 479 -0.63 18.33 0.00
CA THR A 479 -0.84 19.77 0.04
C THR A 479 0.48 20.55 0.02
N GLN A 480 0.42 21.79 -0.44
CA GLN A 480 1.52 22.75 -0.35
C GLN A 480 1.23 23.84 0.67
N VAL A 481 2.18 24.06 1.55
CA VAL A 481 2.13 25.12 2.56
C VAL A 481 2.65 26.42 1.95
N LYS A 482 1.83 27.48 2.00
CA LYS A 482 2.20 28.84 1.60
C LYS A 482 2.08 29.76 2.80
N HIS A 483 3.15 30.47 3.15
CA HIS A 483 3.10 31.57 4.11
C HIS A 483 2.60 32.83 3.40
N VAL A 484 1.59 33.46 3.95
CA VAL A 484 1.05 34.76 3.49
C VAL A 484 1.27 35.78 4.60
N MET A 485 1.76 36.96 4.22
CA MET A 485 2.06 38.04 5.16
C MET A 485 1.52 39.36 4.60
N TYR A 486 0.77 40.06 5.41
CA TYR A 486 0.27 41.41 5.11
C TYR A 486 0.96 42.45 6.00
N ASP A 487 1.40 43.54 5.40
CA ASP A 487 1.82 44.73 6.11
C ASP A 487 0.61 45.47 6.71
N ASN A 488 0.65 45.77 8.02
CA ASN A 488 -0.41 46.45 8.75
C ASN A 488 -0.12 47.94 8.97
N THR A 489 1.09 48.42 8.62
CA THR A 489 1.55 49.74 8.97
C THR A 489 1.22 50.83 7.91
N ALA A 490 1.06 50.42 6.66
CA ALA A 490 0.97 51.32 5.49
C ALA A 490 2.16 52.30 5.34
N VAL A 491 3.29 52.01 6.08
CA VAL A 491 4.49 52.85 6.02
C VAL A 491 5.26 52.56 4.73
N ALA A 492 5.55 53.60 3.96
CA ALA A 492 6.25 53.48 2.66
C ALA A 492 7.72 53.03 2.82
N ARG A 493 8.36 53.40 3.92
CA ARG A 493 9.76 53.08 4.22
C ARG A 493 9.82 52.20 5.43
N LYS A 494 10.12 50.90 5.22
CA LYS A 494 10.28 49.92 6.30
C LYS A 494 11.69 49.96 6.88
N ASP A 495 11.83 49.62 8.14
CA ASP A 495 13.14 49.58 8.80
C ASP A 495 14.14 48.66 8.09
N TRP A 496 13.72 47.52 7.57
CA TRP A 496 14.60 46.63 6.86
C TRP A 496 15.12 47.20 5.52
N HIS A 497 14.45 48.24 4.94
CA HIS A 497 14.94 48.93 3.74
C HIS A 497 16.28 49.60 3.97
N ARG A 498 16.61 49.97 5.23
CA ARG A 498 17.88 50.56 5.62
C ARG A 498 19.08 49.66 5.32
N THR A 499 18.89 48.35 5.26
CA THR A 499 19.96 47.41 4.88
C THR A 499 20.48 47.67 3.45
N ILE A 500 19.67 48.26 2.59
CA ILE A 500 20.04 48.59 1.20
C ILE A 500 20.25 50.09 1.02
N PHE A 501 19.33 50.90 1.57
CA PHE A 501 19.30 52.33 1.27
C PHE A 501 19.96 53.19 2.35
N GLY A 502 20.37 52.60 3.49
CA GLY A 502 20.79 53.36 4.66
C GLY A 502 19.65 54.28 5.16
N ASP A 503 19.96 55.42 5.64
CA ASP A 503 18.96 56.41 6.12
C ASP A 503 18.41 57.35 5.02
N ARG A 504 18.67 57.02 3.75
CA ARG A 504 18.21 57.82 2.60
C ARG A 504 16.72 57.69 2.30
#